data_a355298198722d1f1e75a316ee534e5f
#
_entry.id   a355298198722d1f1e75a316ee534e5f
#
_cell.length_a   1.000
_cell.length_b   1.000
_cell.length_c   1.000
_cell.angle_alpha   90.00
_cell.angle_beta   90.00
_cell.angle_gamma   90.00
#
_symmetry.space_group_name_H-M   'P 1'
#
loop_
_entity.id
_entity.type
_entity.pdbx_description
1 polymer ?
#
loop_
_entity_poly.entity_id
_entity_poly.type
_entity_poly.pdbx_seq_one_letter_code
_entity_poly.pdbx_strand_id
1 'polypeptide(L)'
;LELYEAKKLNGEIKNIHAEIANQLNISERQARKYTTAEKLIPELSELLNSNGIDLNQADKFGKLDEDAQKTILSIIQKNGTIENAEFQSIKKLSEERADEAREYKKQLDSATREIEDKQHTIELLEQKINNFQNGDKTSTDQEPNKDDMVKFAMQAKEKAEREKAKMEAQVEKLKQQQKEKEQRQTSISDSELKRINSIAKLEQSLNLLENNFDVLKNNKAIIRNDAELKIRVEILKNRLVDLIENL
;
A
#
# COMPACT_ATOMS: atom_id res chain seq x y z
N LEU A 1 5.01 25.11 2.30
CA LEU A 1 4.76 24.06 3.30
C LEU A 1 5.96 23.89 4.22
N GLU A 2 7.17 23.73 3.71
CA GLU A 2 8.41 23.53 4.49
C GLU A 2 8.61 24.54 5.62
N LEU A 3 8.33 25.84 5.38
CA LEU A 3 8.40 26.87 6.41
C LEU A 3 7.45 26.59 7.60
N TYR A 4 6.24 26.12 7.31
CA TYR A 4 5.25 25.83 8.35
C TYR A 4 5.57 24.52 9.09
N GLU A 5 6.17 23.54 8.41
CA GLU A 5 6.67 22.30 9.03
C GLU A 5 7.83 22.62 9.98
N ALA A 6 8.76 23.47 9.57
CA ALA A 6 9.83 23.94 10.44
C ALA A 6 9.28 24.69 11.69
N LYS A 7 8.31 25.58 11.52
CA LYS A 7 7.64 26.27 12.65
C LYS A 7 6.94 25.30 13.60
N LYS A 8 6.33 24.24 13.06
CA LYS A 8 5.69 23.20 13.88
C LYS A 8 6.72 22.39 14.66
N LEU A 9 7.83 22.01 14.05
CA LEU A 9 8.95 21.31 14.72
C LEU A 9 9.54 22.15 15.85
N ASN A 10 9.64 23.46 15.66
CA ASN A 10 10.10 24.39 16.69
C ASN A 10 9.06 24.72 17.78
N GLY A 11 7.86 24.15 17.68
CA GLY A 11 6.79 24.39 18.65
C GLY A 11 6.09 25.76 18.52
N GLU A 12 6.40 26.52 17.47
CA GLU A 12 5.82 27.86 17.22
C GLU A 12 4.34 27.78 16.80
N ILE A 13 3.96 26.69 16.10
CA ILE A 13 2.58 26.45 15.67
C ILE A 13 2.15 25.02 16.03
N LYS A 14 0.89 24.85 16.45
CA LYS A 14 0.32 23.55 16.76
C LYS A 14 -0.35 22.88 15.55
N ASN A 15 -0.95 23.68 14.68
CA ASN A 15 -1.73 23.22 13.53
C ASN A 15 -1.35 24.01 12.27
N ILE A 16 -0.64 23.38 11.36
CA ILE A 16 -0.18 23.98 10.11
C ILE A 16 -1.36 24.50 9.28
N HIS A 17 -2.45 23.71 9.17
CA HIS A 17 -3.58 24.07 8.32
C HIS A 17 -4.36 25.27 8.87
N ALA A 18 -4.49 25.38 10.21
CA ALA A 18 -5.10 26.54 10.84
C ALA A 18 -4.29 27.81 10.61
N GLU A 19 -2.96 27.72 10.69
CA GLU A 19 -2.07 28.85 10.43
C GLU A 19 -2.16 29.31 8.98
N ILE A 20 -2.09 28.39 8.01
CA ILE A 20 -2.26 28.69 6.58
C ILE A 20 -3.65 29.31 6.32
N ALA A 21 -4.70 28.73 6.93
CA ALA A 21 -6.06 29.21 6.80
C ALA A 21 -6.19 30.66 7.26
N ASN A 22 -5.61 31.01 8.41
CA ASN A 22 -5.63 32.38 8.96
C ASN A 22 -4.85 33.34 8.07
N GLN A 23 -3.65 32.97 7.60
CA GLN A 23 -2.83 33.88 6.77
C GLN A 23 -3.44 34.15 5.40
N LEU A 24 -4.08 33.13 4.79
CA LEU A 24 -4.69 33.26 3.48
C LEU A 24 -6.17 33.68 3.52
N ASN A 25 -6.74 33.85 4.71
CA ASN A 25 -8.16 34.12 4.93
C ASN A 25 -9.09 33.11 4.20
N ILE A 26 -8.77 31.84 4.33
CA ILE A 26 -9.53 30.70 3.78
C ILE A 26 -9.96 29.75 4.89
N SER A 27 -10.85 28.81 4.60
CA SER A 27 -11.20 27.77 5.57
C SER A 27 -10.05 26.78 5.77
N GLU A 28 -9.96 26.20 6.98
CA GLU A 28 -8.98 25.14 7.27
C GLU A 28 -9.13 23.92 6.31
N ARG A 29 -10.37 23.64 5.88
CA ARG A 29 -10.65 22.62 4.88
C ARG A 29 -10.02 22.95 3.51
N GLN A 30 -10.05 24.21 3.10
CA GLN A 30 -9.37 24.66 1.87
C GLN A 30 -7.86 24.59 2.03
N ALA A 31 -7.32 25.04 3.18
CA ALA A 31 -5.89 24.94 3.47
C ALA A 31 -5.37 23.50 3.35
N ARG A 32 -6.13 22.52 3.88
CA ARG A 32 -5.79 21.09 3.72
C ARG A 32 -5.75 20.65 2.27
N LYS A 33 -6.67 21.10 1.42
CA LYS A 33 -6.66 20.75 0.00
C LYS A 33 -5.45 21.33 -0.73
N TYR A 34 -5.07 22.56 -0.43
CA TYR A 34 -3.86 23.16 -1.00
C TYR A 34 -2.60 22.42 -0.57
N THR A 35 -2.46 22.04 0.70
CA THR A 35 -1.31 21.27 1.17
C THR A 35 -1.27 19.86 0.58
N THR A 36 -2.41 19.26 0.25
CA THR A 36 -2.45 17.97 -0.46
C THR A 36 -2.10 18.16 -1.92
N ALA A 37 -2.59 19.21 -2.57
CA ALA A 37 -2.29 19.53 -3.97
C ALA A 37 -0.79 19.79 -4.22
N GLU A 38 -0.04 20.22 -3.20
CA GLU A 38 1.43 20.38 -3.28
C GLU A 38 2.17 19.04 -3.52
N LYS A 39 1.51 17.91 -3.23
CA LYS A 39 2.05 16.57 -3.48
C LYS A 39 1.79 16.04 -4.90
N LEU A 40 1.21 16.85 -5.74
CA LEU A 40 1.00 16.50 -7.15
C LEU A 40 2.33 16.45 -7.90
N ILE A 41 2.42 15.56 -8.86
CA ILE A 41 3.49 15.61 -9.86
C ILE A 41 3.43 16.94 -10.62
N PRO A 42 4.57 17.44 -11.13
CA PRO A 42 4.63 18.77 -11.77
C PRO A 42 3.57 18.99 -12.84
N GLU A 43 3.34 17.99 -13.69
CA GLU A 43 2.40 18.09 -14.80
C GLU A 43 0.93 18.21 -14.34
N LEU A 44 0.54 17.55 -13.26
CA LEU A 44 -0.79 17.72 -12.65
C LEU A 44 -0.92 19.07 -11.93
N SER A 45 0.17 19.58 -11.35
CA SER A 45 0.21 20.93 -10.79
C SER A 45 0.05 21.99 -11.87
N GLU A 46 0.63 21.82 -13.05
CA GLU A 46 0.40 22.69 -14.20
C GLU A 46 -1.05 22.66 -14.68
N LEU A 47 -1.69 21.48 -14.69
CA LEU A 47 -3.12 21.34 -14.99
C LEU A 47 -4.00 22.05 -13.96
N LEU A 48 -3.65 22.02 -12.69
CA LEU A 48 -4.35 22.79 -11.65
C LEU A 48 -4.20 24.30 -11.88
N ASN A 49 -2.99 24.77 -12.18
CA ASN A 49 -2.72 26.19 -12.41
C ASN A 49 -3.40 26.73 -13.69
N SER A 50 -3.56 25.89 -14.71
CA SER A 50 -4.25 26.21 -15.95
C SER A 50 -5.77 25.98 -15.91
N ASN A 51 -6.33 25.63 -14.77
CA ASN A 51 -7.72 25.22 -14.57
C ASN A 51 -8.16 23.99 -15.41
N GLY A 52 -7.21 23.13 -15.80
CA GLY A 52 -7.49 21.84 -16.42
C GLY A 52 -8.05 20.81 -15.43
N ILE A 53 -7.74 20.97 -14.13
CA ILE A 53 -8.35 20.23 -13.02
C ILE A 53 -8.75 21.21 -11.91
N ASP A 54 -9.76 20.84 -11.12
CA ASP A 54 -10.18 21.63 -9.97
C ASP A 54 -9.43 21.26 -8.68
N LEU A 55 -9.53 22.10 -7.63
CA LEU A 55 -8.89 21.86 -6.34
C LEU A 55 -9.40 20.59 -5.63
N ASN A 56 -10.62 20.13 -5.90
CA ASN A 56 -11.13 18.89 -5.32
C ASN A 56 -10.50 17.67 -6.01
N GLN A 57 -10.30 17.75 -7.32
CA GLN A 57 -9.57 16.75 -8.09
C GLN A 57 -8.10 16.71 -7.64
N ALA A 58 -7.47 17.88 -7.51
CA ALA A 58 -6.10 17.99 -7.01
C ALA A 58 -5.92 17.38 -5.61
N ASP A 59 -6.86 17.65 -4.67
CA ASP A 59 -6.86 17.02 -3.33
C ASP A 59 -7.02 15.49 -3.39
N LYS A 60 -7.79 14.96 -4.33
CA LYS A 60 -7.93 13.52 -4.53
C LYS A 60 -6.67 12.89 -5.11
N PHE A 61 -6.10 13.52 -6.12
CA PHE A 61 -4.92 13.00 -6.85
C PHE A 61 -3.66 13.08 -5.99
N GLY A 62 -3.45 14.17 -5.25
CA GLY A 62 -2.30 14.35 -4.36
C GLY A 62 -2.24 13.40 -3.15
N LYS A 63 -3.27 12.57 -2.94
CA LYS A 63 -3.29 11.48 -1.94
C LYS A 63 -2.78 10.16 -2.48
N LEU A 64 -2.58 10.07 -3.79
CA LEU A 64 -2.13 8.86 -4.47
C LEU A 64 -0.61 8.87 -4.64
N ASP A 65 -0.03 7.70 -4.87
CA ASP A 65 1.37 7.58 -5.25
C ASP A 65 1.65 8.18 -6.63
N GLU A 66 2.92 8.40 -6.92
CA GLU A 66 3.38 9.04 -8.16
C GLU A 66 2.94 8.27 -9.41
N ASP A 67 2.94 6.94 -9.37
CA ASP A 67 2.57 6.10 -10.52
C ASP A 67 1.07 6.19 -10.81
N ALA A 68 0.23 6.21 -9.77
CA ALA A 68 -1.19 6.44 -9.91
C ALA A 68 -1.48 7.84 -10.47
N GLN A 69 -0.72 8.86 -10.03
CA GLN A 69 -0.83 10.22 -10.57
C GLN A 69 -0.42 10.29 -12.05
N LYS A 70 0.65 9.62 -12.47
CA LYS A 70 1.05 9.50 -13.88
C LYS A 70 -0.02 8.81 -14.73
N THR A 71 -0.65 7.79 -14.17
CA THR A 71 -1.77 7.10 -14.83
C THR A 71 -2.96 8.02 -15.04
N ILE A 72 -3.35 8.78 -14.01
CA ILE A 72 -4.41 9.79 -14.11
C ILE A 72 -4.07 10.85 -15.17
N LEU A 73 -2.84 11.34 -15.15
CA LEU A 73 -2.36 12.31 -16.16
C LEU A 73 -2.53 11.78 -17.57
N SER A 74 -2.10 10.53 -17.84
CA SER A 74 -2.26 9.88 -19.15
C SER A 74 -3.72 9.79 -19.60
N ILE A 75 -4.64 9.49 -18.69
CA ILE A 75 -6.08 9.45 -18.98
C ILE A 75 -6.61 10.85 -19.29
N ILE A 76 -6.25 11.85 -18.49
CA ILE A 76 -6.69 13.24 -18.71
C ILE A 76 -6.15 13.77 -20.06
N GLN A 77 -4.90 13.50 -20.39
CA GLN A 77 -4.31 13.90 -21.69
C GLN A 77 -5.02 13.26 -22.88
N LYS A 78 -5.48 12.01 -22.74
CA LYS A 78 -6.16 11.27 -23.79
C LYS A 78 -7.64 11.63 -23.93
N ASN A 79 -8.35 11.78 -22.80
CA ASN A 79 -9.80 11.89 -22.75
C ASN A 79 -10.29 13.30 -22.36
N GLY A 80 -9.37 14.20 -21.98
CA GLY A 80 -9.68 15.55 -21.46
C GLY A 80 -10.12 15.56 -20.00
N THR A 81 -10.58 14.45 -19.47
CA THR A 81 -11.06 14.29 -18.07
C THR A 81 -10.90 12.85 -17.61
N ILE A 82 -11.06 12.61 -16.33
CA ILE A 82 -11.12 11.26 -15.74
C ILE A 82 -12.51 11.01 -15.14
N GLU A 83 -13.10 9.88 -15.47
CA GLU A 83 -14.37 9.45 -14.88
C GLU A 83 -14.18 8.98 -13.44
N ASN A 84 -15.25 9.12 -12.61
CA ASN A 84 -15.15 8.72 -11.21
C ASN A 84 -14.87 7.22 -11.03
N ALA A 85 -15.41 6.37 -11.89
CA ALA A 85 -15.16 4.92 -11.87
C ALA A 85 -13.69 4.60 -12.16
N GLU A 86 -13.09 5.24 -13.17
CA GLU A 86 -11.66 5.10 -13.50
C GLU A 86 -10.78 5.55 -12.33
N PHE A 87 -11.12 6.69 -11.73
CA PHE A 87 -10.41 7.19 -10.55
C PHE A 87 -10.48 6.21 -9.37
N GLN A 88 -11.67 5.64 -9.07
CA GLN A 88 -11.81 4.67 -7.96
C GLN A 88 -11.00 3.40 -8.20
N SER A 89 -10.94 2.90 -9.43
CA SER A 89 -10.14 1.72 -9.79
C SER A 89 -8.63 1.97 -9.62
N ILE A 90 -8.15 3.15 -10.05
CA ILE A 90 -6.75 3.55 -9.86
C ILE A 90 -6.43 3.70 -8.38
N LYS A 91 -7.32 4.35 -7.63
CA LYS A 91 -7.18 4.53 -6.17
C LYS A 91 -7.07 3.18 -5.46
N LYS A 92 -7.97 2.22 -5.77
CA LYS A 92 -7.95 0.88 -5.19
C LYS A 92 -6.63 0.17 -5.48
N LEU A 93 -6.15 0.24 -6.73
CA LEU A 93 -4.87 -0.34 -7.11
C LEU A 93 -3.68 0.29 -6.36
N SER A 94 -3.69 1.62 -6.19
CA SER A 94 -2.67 2.34 -5.41
C SER A 94 -2.70 1.93 -3.93
N GLU A 95 -3.89 1.78 -3.33
CA GLU A 95 -4.06 1.31 -1.95
C GLU A 95 -3.57 -0.14 -1.77
N GLU A 96 -3.91 -1.05 -2.67
CA GLU A 96 -3.43 -2.44 -2.67
C GLU A 96 -1.90 -2.51 -2.75
N ARG A 97 -1.27 -1.71 -3.63
CA ARG A 97 0.19 -1.61 -3.73
C ARG A 97 0.82 -1.07 -2.45
N ALA A 98 0.21 -0.05 -1.85
CA ALA A 98 0.69 0.52 -0.59
C ALA A 98 0.62 -0.49 0.55
N ASP A 99 -0.44 -1.30 0.62
CA ASP A 99 -0.58 -2.35 1.63
C ASP A 99 0.42 -3.49 1.41
N GLU A 100 0.65 -3.91 0.16
CA GLU A 100 1.71 -4.87 -0.15
C GLU A 100 3.09 -4.34 0.25
N ALA A 101 3.41 -3.08 -0.06
CA ALA A 101 4.68 -2.47 0.30
C ALA A 101 4.88 -2.40 1.83
N ARG A 102 3.81 -2.10 2.59
CA ARG A 102 3.83 -2.13 4.07
C ARG A 102 4.10 -3.53 4.60
N GLU A 103 3.48 -4.55 4.02
CA GLU A 103 3.69 -5.93 4.45
C GLU A 103 5.12 -6.40 4.16
N TYR A 104 5.68 -6.08 2.98
CA TYR A 104 7.08 -6.35 2.68
C TYR A 104 8.03 -5.66 3.66
N LYS A 105 7.78 -4.38 3.96
CA LYS A 105 8.58 -3.63 4.93
C LYS A 105 8.54 -4.30 6.30
N LYS A 106 7.36 -4.70 6.76
CA LYS A 106 7.20 -5.40 8.05
C LYS A 106 7.96 -6.73 8.09
N GLN A 107 7.91 -7.52 7.02
CA GLN A 107 8.67 -8.76 6.91
C GLN A 107 10.17 -8.50 6.92
N LEU A 108 10.63 -7.47 6.22
CA LEU A 108 12.03 -7.06 6.19
C LEU A 108 12.52 -6.61 7.57
N ASP A 109 11.74 -5.76 8.26
CA ASP A 109 12.07 -5.27 9.60
C ASP A 109 12.11 -6.42 10.61
N SER A 110 11.20 -7.41 10.51
CA SER A 110 11.22 -8.61 11.36
C SER A 110 12.47 -9.44 11.13
N ALA A 111 12.77 -9.76 9.87
CA ALA A 111 13.95 -10.54 9.53
C ALA A 111 15.27 -9.83 9.92
N THR A 112 15.32 -8.50 9.82
CA THR A 112 16.48 -7.72 10.25
C THR A 112 16.70 -7.84 11.77
N ARG A 113 15.64 -7.71 12.57
CA ARG A 113 15.71 -7.89 14.03
C ARG A 113 16.19 -9.29 14.41
N GLU A 114 15.68 -10.33 13.73
CA GLU A 114 16.12 -11.70 13.98
C GLU A 114 17.61 -11.90 13.66
N ILE A 115 18.12 -11.25 12.61
CA ILE A 115 19.57 -11.26 12.29
C ILE A 115 20.37 -10.58 13.41
N GLU A 116 19.91 -9.43 13.92
CA GLU A 116 20.55 -8.72 15.04
C GLU A 116 20.60 -9.59 16.31
N ASP A 117 19.48 -10.26 16.66
CA ASP A 117 19.41 -11.17 17.79
C ASP A 117 20.37 -12.36 17.65
N LYS A 118 20.46 -12.94 16.44
CA LYS A 118 21.44 -14.01 16.15
C LYS A 118 22.88 -13.52 16.25
N GLN A 119 23.16 -12.33 15.74
CA GLN A 119 24.48 -11.70 15.86
C GLN A 119 24.89 -11.53 17.33
N HIS A 120 23.99 -10.99 18.16
CA HIS A 120 24.23 -10.85 19.60
C HIS A 120 24.46 -12.21 20.29
N THR A 121 23.70 -13.23 19.89
CA THR A 121 23.90 -14.60 20.39
C THR A 121 25.28 -15.14 20.02
N ILE A 122 25.73 -14.91 18.79
CA ILE A 122 27.07 -15.31 18.32
C ILE A 122 28.15 -14.64 19.18
N GLU A 123 28.05 -13.34 19.41
CA GLU A 123 29.01 -12.57 20.23
C GLU A 123 29.09 -13.08 21.67
N LEU A 124 27.93 -13.40 22.27
CA LEU A 124 27.92 -13.99 23.63
C LEU A 124 28.57 -15.38 23.68
N LEU A 125 28.37 -16.19 22.63
CA LEU A 125 28.99 -17.51 22.54
C LEU A 125 30.50 -17.39 22.32
N GLU A 126 30.97 -16.42 21.52
CA GLU A 126 32.39 -16.12 21.36
C GLU A 126 33.06 -15.70 22.66
N GLN A 127 32.41 -14.83 23.41
CA GLN A 127 32.91 -14.43 24.75
C GLN A 127 33.00 -15.63 25.69
N LYS A 128 32.02 -16.53 25.69
CA LYS A 128 32.06 -17.74 26.51
C LYS A 128 33.20 -18.68 26.07
N ILE A 129 33.37 -18.89 24.79
CA ILE A 129 34.46 -19.73 24.23
C ILE A 129 35.81 -19.15 24.69
N ASN A 130 36.03 -17.85 24.53
CA ASN A 130 37.26 -17.16 24.93
C ASN A 130 37.50 -17.29 26.43
N ASN A 131 36.46 -17.12 27.27
CA ASN A 131 36.59 -17.28 28.71
C ASN A 131 36.94 -18.71 29.12
N PHE A 132 36.38 -19.73 28.46
CA PHE A 132 36.75 -21.12 28.72
C PHE A 132 38.17 -21.47 28.26
N GLN A 133 38.64 -20.89 27.17
CA GLN A 133 39.98 -21.10 26.65
C GLN A 133 41.07 -20.40 27.49
N ASN A 134 40.80 -19.17 27.97
CA ASN A 134 41.75 -18.33 28.67
C ASN A 134 41.65 -18.42 30.22
N GLY A 135 40.60 -19.10 30.74
CA GLY A 135 40.40 -19.25 32.19
C GLY A 135 41.42 -20.15 32.83
N ASP A 136 42.05 -19.62 33.88
CA ASP A 136 43.17 -20.18 34.64
C ASP A 136 42.86 -21.56 35.22
N LYS A 137 43.88 -22.43 35.33
CA LYS A 137 43.79 -23.84 35.77
C LYS A 137 43.62 -24.00 37.29
N THR A 138 42.87 -23.11 37.95
CA THR A 138 42.68 -23.19 39.39
C THR A 138 41.24 -23.42 39.77
N SER A 139 40.76 -24.66 39.65
CA SER A 139 39.70 -25.18 40.52
C SER A 139 39.46 -26.69 40.33
N THR A 140 39.57 -27.38 41.43
CA THR A 140 39.03 -28.62 41.99
C THR A 140 38.11 -29.49 41.16
N ASP A 141 38.40 -30.75 41.17
CA ASP A 141 37.96 -32.06 40.71
C ASP A 141 36.45 -32.38 40.47
N GLN A 142 35.54 -31.42 40.20
CA GLN A 142 34.10 -31.75 39.94
C GLN A 142 33.41 -30.85 38.91
N GLU A 143 34.10 -30.09 38.05
CA GLU A 143 33.48 -29.37 36.96
C GLU A 143 33.40 -30.22 35.69
N PRO A 144 32.30 -30.09 34.90
CA PRO A 144 32.20 -30.76 33.61
C PRO A 144 33.39 -30.38 32.72
N ASN A 145 33.92 -31.38 32.01
CA ASN A 145 35.12 -31.27 31.19
C ASN A 145 35.09 -29.98 30.34
N LYS A 146 36.04 -29.05 30.58
CA LYS A 146 36.11 -27.76 29.86
C LYS A 146 36.10 -27.95 28.36
N ASP A 147 36.73 -29.00 27.85
CA ASP A 147 36.77 -29.32 26.42
C ASP A 147 35.36 -29.62 25.85
N ASP A 148 34.51 -30.28 26.63
CA ASP A 148 33.13 -30.58 26.18
C ASP A 148 32.25 -29.30 26.20
N MET A 149 32.47 -28.39 27.15
CA MET A 149 31.78 -27.08 27.19
C MET A 149 32.21 -26.20 26.01
N VAL A 150 33.48 -26.18 25.68
CA VAL A 150 34.00 -25.44 24.49
C VAL A 150 33.42 -26.05 23.21
N LYS A 151 33.42 -27.37 23.06
CA LYS A 151 32.81 -28.04 21.91
C LYS A 151 31.34 -27.71 21.75
N PHE A 152 30.58 -27.75 22.86
CA PHE A 152 29.16 -27.41 22.84
C PHE A 152 28.93 -25.94 22.44
N ALA A 153 29.72 -25.01 22.99
CA ALA A 153 29.64 -23.60 22.64
C ALA A 153 30.01 -23.35 21.16
N MET A 154 31.02 -24.06 20.63
CA MET A 154 31.40 -23.97 19.23
C MET A 154 30.30 -24.50 18.31
N GLN A 155 29.66 -25.65 18.65
CA GLN A 155 28.54 -26.16 17.86
C GLN A 155 27.34 -25.23 17.89
N ALA A 156 27.03 -24.62 19.05
CA ALA A 156 25.96 -23.66 19.16
C ALA A 156 26.23 -22.38 18.33
N LYS A 157 27.49 -21.90 18.33
CA LYS A 157 27.93 -20.77 17.50
C LYS A 157 27.76 -21.10 16.03
N GLU A 158 28.30 -22.24 15.57
CA GLU A 158 28.18 -22.67 14.17
C GLU A 158 26.72 -22.78 13.71
N LYS A 159 25.85 -23.30 14.59
CA LYS A 159 24.42 -23.35 14.31
C LYS A 159 23.81 -21.95 14.17
N ALA A 160 24.15 -21.03 15.07
CA ALA A 160 23.66 -19.64 15.02
C ALA A 160 24.15 -18.91 13.76
N GLU A 161 25.41 -19.11 13.36
CA GLU A 161 25.99 -18.56 12.12
C GLU A 161 25.26 -19.09 10.87
N ARG A 162 24.97 -20.40 10.82
CA ARG A 162 24.22 -21.00 9.70
C ARG A 162 22.78 -20.46 9.63
N GLU A 163 22.12 -20.27 10.77
CA GLU A 163 20.77 -19.69 10.82
C GLU A 163 20.80 -18.23 10.39
N LYS A 164 21.76 -17.43 10.84
CA LYS A 164 21.99 -16.05 10.42
C LYS A 164 22.18 -15.95 8.91
N ALA A 165 23.08 -16.76 8.35
CA ALA A 165 23.33 -16.79 6.90
C ALA A 165 22.08 -17.14 6.07
N LYS A 166 21.22 -18.04 6.56
CA LYS A 166 19.93 -18.32 5.91
C LYS A 166 18.99 -17.12 5.92
N MET A 167 18.92 -16.39 7.02
CA MET A 167 18.10 -15.18 7.14
C MET A 167 18.62 -14.05 6.26
N GLU A 168 19.92 -13.84 6.21
CA GLU A 168 20.56 -12.86 5.31
C GLU A 168 20.21 -13.16 3.83
N ALA A 169 20.28 -14.43 3.42
CA ALA A 169 19.87 -14.84 2.09
C ALA A 169 18.38 -14.60 1.84
N GLN A 170 17.53 -14.80 2.83
CA GLN A 170 16.10 -14.52 2.73
C GLN A 170 15.82 -13.02 2.61
N VAL A 171 16.51 -12.18 3.39
CA VAL A 171 16.43 -10.71 3.31
C VAL A 171 16.85 -10.22 1.93
N GLU A 172 17.95 -10.75 1.39
CA GLU A 172 18.42 -10.37 0.05
C GLU A 172 17.40 -10.77 -1.04
N LYS A 173 16.80 -11.96 -0.92
CA LYS A 173 15.72 -12.40 -1.83
C LYS A 173 14.50 -11.49 -1.74
N LEU A 174 14.08 -11.07 -0.53
CA LEU A 174 12.97 -10.13 -0.36
C LEU A 174 13.28 -8.77 -0.99
N LYS A 175 14.48 -8.24 -0.77
CA LYS A 175 14.94 -6.97 -1.39
C LYS A 175 14.94 -7.05 -2.92
N GLN A 176 15.38 -8.18 -3.47
CA GLN A 176 15.39 -8.38 -4.91
C GLN A 176 13.96 -8.47 -5.47
N GLN A 177 13.07 -9.20 -4.82
CA GLN A 177 11.66 -9.28 -5.20
C GLN A 177 10.96 -7.91 -5.15
N GLN A 178 11.27 -7.10 -4.14
CA GLN A 178 10.76 -5.74 -4.05
C GLN A 178 11.24 -4.89 -5.24
N LYS A 179 12.54 -4.90 -5.55
CA LYS A 179 13.11 -4.19 -6.71
C LYS A 179 12.50 -4.62 -8.04
N GLU A 180 12.33 -5.94 -8.24
CA GLU A 180 11.70 -6.46 -9.47
C GLU A 180 10.23 -6.02 -9.58
N LYS A 181 9.50 -6.00 -8.47
CA LYS A 181 8.11 -5.47 -8.45
C LYS A 181 8.08 -3.98 -8.74
N GLU A 182 8.93 -3.18 -8.11
CA GLU A 182 9.05 -1.74 -8.37
C GLU A 182 9.38 -1.46 -9.86
N GLN A 183 10.30 -2.21 -10.45
CA GLN A 183 10.64 -2.06 -11.88
C GLN A 183 9.49 -2.46 -12.82
N ARG A 184 8.69 -3.46 -12.47
CA ARG A 184 7.49 -3.84 -13.24
C ARG A 184 6.35 -2.84 -13.11
N GLN A 185 6.30 -2.09 -12.01
CA GLN A 185 5.23 -1.15 -11.68
C GLN A 185 5.40 0.24 -12.30
N THR A 186 6.59 0.59 -12.81
CA THR A 186 6.90 1.93 -13.33
C THR A 186 6.23 2.29 -14.67
N SER A 187 5.53 1.34 -15.31
CA SER A 187 4.73 1.63 -16.49
C SER A 187 3.46 0.79 -16.48
N ILE A 188 2.34 1.40 -16.19
CA ILE A 188 1.04 0.79 -16.50
C ILE A 188 0.95 0.74 -18.02
N SER A 189 0.97 -0.47 -18.57
CA SER A 189 0.88 -0.66 -20.02
C SER A 189 -0.51 -0.24 -20.54
N ASP A 190 -0.61 0.16 -21.81
CA ASP A 190 -1.90 0.46 -22.46
C ASP A 190 -2.92 -0.68 -22.32
N SER A 191 -2.45 -1.93 -22.22
CA SER A 191 -3.29 -3.11 -22.00
C SER A 191 -3.86 -3.16 -20.57
N GLU A 192 -3.09 -2.78 -19.57
CA GLU A 192 -3.55 -2.67 -18.16
C GLU A 192 -4.54 -1.51 -17.98
N LEU A 193 -4.27 -0.36 -18.63
CA LEU A 193 -5.22 0.75 -18.67
C LEU A 193 -6.57 0.34 -19.27
N LYS A 194 -6.55 -0.37 -20.41
CA LYS A 194 -7.78 -0.89 -21.03
C LYS A 194 -8.51 -1.87 -20.09
N ARG A 195 -7.77 -2.73 -19.39
CA ARG A 195 -8.32 -3.68 -18.41
C ARG A 195 -8.96 -2.96 -17.23
N ILE A 196 -8.26 -1.97 -16.65
CA ILE A 196 -8.78 -1.14 -15.54
C ILE A 196 -10.08 -0.45 -15.97
N ASN A 197 -10.10 0.18 -17.16
CA ASN A 197 -11.27 0.87 -17.68
C ASN A 197 -12.44 -0.10 -17.95
N SER A 198 -12.17 -1.32 -18.41
CA SER A 198 -13.21 -2.34 -18.64
C SER A 198 -13.82 -2.82 -17.32
N ILE A 199 -12.98 -3.05 -16.29
CA ILE A 199 -13.44 -3.43 -14.94
C ILE A 199 -14.28 -2.29 -14.33
N ALA A 200 -13.81 -1.05 -14.41
CA ALA A 200 -14.53 0.11 -13.88
C ALA A 200 -15.92 0.27 -14.53
N LYS A 201 -16.03 0.07 -15.84
CA LYS A 201 -17.32 0.10 -16.55
C LYS A 201 -18.25 -1.05 -16.13
N LEU A 202 -17.71 -2.24 -15.89
CA LEU A 202 -18.46 -3.38 -15.38
C LEU A 202 -18.99 -3.12 -13.97
N GLU A 203 -18.15 -2.60 -13.06
CA GLU A 203 -18.54 -2.23 -11.69
C GLU A 203 -19.63 -1.15 -11.68
N GLN A 204 -19.52 -0.14 -12.54
CA GLN A 204 -20.54 0.90 -12.68
C GLN A 204 -21.88 0.31 -13.19
N SER A 205 -21.83 -0.60 -14.16
CA SER A 205 -23.02 -1.29 -14.69
C SER A 205 -23.68 -2.18 -13.65
N LEU A 206 -22.88 -2.87 -12.82
CA LEU A 206 -23.36 -3.67 -11.69
C LEU A 206 -24.04 -2.81 -10.64
N ASN A 207 -23.45 -1.69 -10.24
CA ASN A 207 -24.06 -0.75 -9.28
C ASN A 207 -25.40 -0.18 -9.79
N LEU A 208 -25.49 0.14 -11.09
CA LEU A 208 -26.74 0.57 -11.71
C LEU A 208 -27.80 -0.54 -11.70
N LEU A 209 -27.39 -1.78 -11.96
CA LEU A 209 -28.26 -2.97 -11.87
C LEU A 209 -28.77 -3.17 -10.44
N GLU A 210 -27.90 -3.13 -9.43
CA GLU A 210 -28.28 -3.27 -8.02
C GLU A 210 -29.30 -2.21 -7.60
N ASN A 211 -29.04 -0.94 -7.92
CA ASN A 211 -29.97 0.15 -7.65
C ASN A 211 -31.34 -0.06 -8.33
N ASN A 212 -31.36 -0.53 -9.58
CA ASN A 212 -32.60 -0.82 -10.31
C ASN A 212 -33.34 -2.03 -9.72
N PHE A 213 -32.61 -3.06 -9.23
CA PHE A 213 -33.21 -4.19 -8.52
C PHE A 213 -33.84 -3.78 -7.19
N ASP A 214 -33.24 -2.86 -6.45
CA ASP A 214 -33.81 -2.33 -5.21
C ASP A 214 -35.12 -1.54 -5.48
N VAL A 215 -35.19 -0.76 -6.57
CA VAL A 215 -36.43 -0.10 -7.02
C VAL A 215 -37.50 -1.13 -7.37
N LEU A 216 -37.15 -2.20 -8.09
CA LEU A 216 -38.09 -3.28 -8.43
C LEU A 216 -38.56 -4.04 -7.18
N LYS A 217 -37.65 -4.26 -6.21
CA LYS A 217 -37.97 -4.92 -4.93
C LYS A 217 -38.96 -4.10 -4.10
N ASN A 218 -38.78 -2.78 -4.07
CA ASN A 218 -39.67 -1.86 -3.37
C ASN A 218 -41.04 -1.73 -4.05
N ASN A 219 -41.13 -1.96 -5.36
CA ASN A 219 -42.35 -1.95 -6.14
C ASN A 219 -42.97 -3.36 -6.38
N LYS A 220 -42.56 -4.36 -5.62
CA LYS A 220 -42.93 -5.77 -5.79
C LYS A 220 -44.47 -6.00 -5.80
N ALA A 221 -45.21 -5.20 -5.03
CA ALA A 221 -46.70 -5.28 -5.00
C ALA A 221 -47.31 -4.81 -6.33
N ILE A 222 -46.79 -3.75 -6.95
CA ILE A 222 -47.25 -3.23 -8.24
C ILE A 222 -46.94 -4.25 -9.34
N ILE A 223 -45.74 -4.81 -9.36
CA ILE A 223 -45.30 -5.80 -10.36
C ILE A 223 -46.13 -7.09 -10.26
N ARG A 224 -46.52 -7.51 -9.05
CA ARG A 224 -47.36 -8.71 -8.86
C ARG A 224 -48.79 -8.57 -9.40
N ASN A 225 -49.30 -7.34 -9.39
CA ASN A 225 -50.68 -7.04 -9.82
C ASN A 225 -50.75 -6.68 -11.30
N ASP A 226 -49.66 -6.47 -11.99
CA ASP A 226 -49.60 -6.13 -13.41
C ASP A 226 -48.97 -7.30 -14.20
N ALA A 227 -49.77 -7.95 -15.02
CA ALA A 227 -49.39 -9.14 -15.78
C ALA A 227 -48.30 -8.81 -16.84
N GLU A 228 -48.35 -7.64 -17.46
CA GLU A 228 -47.38 -7.23 -18.48
C GLU A 228 -46.00 -6.93 -17.83
N LEU A 229 -45.99 -6.20 -16.72
CA LEU A 229 -44.75 -5.92 -15.97
C LEU A 229 -44.13 -7.21 -15.44
N LYS A 230 -44.92 -8.16 -14.99
CA LYS A 230 -44.42 -9.47 -14.53
C LYS A 230 -43.71 -10.24 -15.64
N ILE A 231 -44.29 -10.27 -16.84
CA ILE A 231 -43.67 -10.92 -18.01
C ILE A 231 -42.36 -10.20 -18.39
N ARG A 232 -42.33 -8.88 -18.42
CA ARG A 232 -41.11 -8.09 -18.74
C ARG A 232 -40.00 -8.33 -17.74
N VAL A 233 -40.30 -8.38 -16.44
CA VAL A 233 -39.29 -8.66 -15.39
C VAL A 233 -38.72 -10.07 -15.55
N GLU A 234 -39.53 -11.07 -15.88
CA GLU A 234 -39.09 -12.45 -16.09
C GLU A 234 -38.19 -12.57 -17.33
N ILE A 235 -38.53 -11.88 -18.41
CA ILE A 235 -37.70 -11.81 -19.63
C ILE A 235 -36.34 -11.17 -19.32
N LEU A 236 -36.31 -10.05 -18.56
CA LEU A 236 -35.06 -9.38 -18.17
C LEU A 236 -34.18 -10.27 -17.26
N LYS A 237 -34.81 -10.99 -16.33
CA LYS A 237 -34.11 -11.93 -15.45
C LYS A 237 -33.45 -13.06 -16.25
N ASN A 238 -34.18 -13.69 -17.17
CA ASN A 238 -33.62 -14.76 -18.00
C ASN A 238 -32.49 -14.26 -18.88
N ARG A 239 -32.62 -13.07 -19.48
CA ARG A 239 -31.57 -12.45 -20.27
C ARG A 239 -30.33 -12.12 -19.45
N LEU A 240 -30.46 -11.76 -18.17
CA LEU A 240 -29.35 -11.53 -17.26
C LEU A 240 -28.62 -12.83 -16.94
N VAL A 241 -29.37 -13.91 -16.68
CA VAL A 241 -28.81 -15.26 -16.44
C VAL A 241 -28.00 -15.71 -17.66
N ASP A 242 -28.58 -15.59 -18.87
CA ASP A 242 -27.91 -15.95 -20.12
C ASP A 242 -26.63 -15.16 -20.33
N LEU A 243 -26.59 -13.87 -19.98
CA LEU A 243 -25.39 -13.05 -20.07
C LEU A 243 -24.30 -13.48 -19.09
N ILE A 244 -24.69 -13.91 -17.87
CA ILE A 244 -23.75 -14.38 -16.83
C ILE A 244 -23.17 -15.75 -17.22
N GLU A 245 -23.97 -16.66 -17.75
CA GLU A 245 -23.55 -18.00 -18.16
C GLU A 245 -22.62 -18.00 -19.39
N ASN A 246 -22.65 -16.93 -20.20
CA ASN A 246 -21.82 -16.77 -21.41
C ASN A 246 -20.59 -15.86 -21.19
N LEU A 247 -20.30 -15.45 -19.95
CA LEU A 247 -19.09 -14.73 -19.56
C LEU A 247 -17.97 -15.68 -19.11
#